data_964ee9c34488ac882595fa1b09c1919f
#
_entry.id   964ee9c34488ac882595fa1b09c1919f
#
_cell.length_a   1.000
_cell.length_b   1.000
_cell.length_c   1.000
_cell.angle_alpha   90.00
_cell.angle_beta   90.00
_cell.angle_gamma   90.00
#
_symmetry.space_group_name_H-M   'P 1'
#
loop_
_entity.id
_entity.type
_entity.pdbx_description
1 polymer ?
#
loop_
_entity_poly.entity_id
_entity_poly.type
_entity_poly.pdbx_seq_one_letter_code
_entity_poly.pdbx_strand_id
1 'polypeptide(L)'
;MRVIGVDEHVWRYTPYGVKYVTVILDVTPTYDRSGPSRLLDMVPGRSKRVFKAWLASQPNTWRERIEVVAMDGFTGFKSAAAEELPGARAVMDPFHVVHLAGDALDECRRRTGQELRHRRGRATDPLIQGPQNACTPDSAYSRLVSSTR
;
A
#
# COMPACT_ATOMS: atom_id res chain seq x y z
N MET A 1 13.34 -7.09 14.43
CA MET A 1 12.23 -6.79 13.54
C MET A 1 11.11 -6.19 14.39
N ARG A 2 10.63 -4.98 14.04
CA ARG A 2 9.61 -4.24 14.80
C ARG A 2 8.50 -3.70 13.89
N VAL A 3 8.78 -3.56 12.61
CA VAL A 3 7.85 -3.01 11.63
C VAL A 3 7.64 -4.02 10.51
N ILE A 4 6.39 -4.40 10.27
CA ILE A 4 6.01 -5.25 9.14
C ILE A 4 5.13 -4.48 8.17
N GLY A 5 5.26 -4.80 6.89
CA GLY A 5 4.37 -4.36 5.83
C GLY A 5 3.51 -5.52 5.34
N VAL A 6 2.26 -5.26 5.04
CA VAL A 6 1.36 -6.23 4.38
C VAL A 6 0.67 -5.56 3.21
N ASP A 7 0.70 -6.24 2.07
CA ASP A 7 0.12 -5.78 0.82
C ASP A 7 -0.49 -6.93 0.03
N GLU A 8 -1.36 -6.62 -0.92
CA GLU A 8 -1.91 -7.61 -1.84
C GLU A 8 -1.27 -7.46 -3.23
N HIS A 9 -0.91 -8.60 -3.82
CA HIS A 9 -0.40 -8.62 -5.18
C HIS A 9 -1.17 -9.57 -6.06
N VAL A 10 -1.39 -9.18 -7.33
CA VAL A 10 -1.99 -10.06 -8.34
C VAL A 10 -0.93 -11.02 -8.85
N TRP A 11 -1.00 -12.27 -8.41
CA TRP A 11 -0.05 -13.30 -8.78
C TRP A 11 -0.29 -13.88 -10.17
N ARG A 12 -1.56 -14.05 -10.57
CA ARG A 12 -1.94 -14.63 -11.86
C ARG A 12 -3.19 -13.97 -12.43
N TYR A 13 -3.17 -13.68 -13.71
CA TYR A 13 -4.33 -13.25 -14.48
C TYR A 13 -5.04 -14.48 -15.06
N THR A 14 -5.53 -15.38 -14.19
CA THR A 14 -6.28 -16.57 -14.61
C THR A 14 -7.74 -16.44 -14.23
N PRO A 15 -8.68 -16.93 -15.05
CA PRO A 15 -10.11 -16.91 -14.71
C PRO A 15 -10.45 -17.85 -13.55
N TYR A 16 -9.59 -18.82 -13.26
CA TYR A 16 -9.80 -19.83 -12.21
C TYR A 16 -8.63 -19.90 -11.26
N GLY A 17 -8.92 -20.14 -9.96
CA GLY A 17 -7.92 -20.33 -8.91
C GLY A 17 -7.58 -19.07 -8.12
N VAL A 18 -6.53 -19.16 -7.28
CA VAL A 18 -6.10 -18.06 -6.43
C VAL A 18 -5.36 -17.01 -7.27
N LYS A 19 -6.04 -15.88 -7.46
CA LYS A 19 -5.52 -14.75 -8.25
C LYS A 19 -4.57 -13.86 -7.46
N TYR A 20 -4.79 -13.73 -6.16
CA TYR A 20 -4.09 -12.80 -5.28
C TYR A 20 -3.20 -13.55 -4.30
N VAL A 21 -2.12 -12.90 -3.91
CA VAL A 21 -1.28 -13.29 -2.77
C VAL A 21 -1.19 -12.14 -1.79
N THR A 22 -1.13 -12.46 -0.52
CA THR A 22 -0.76 -11.52 0.55
C THR A 22 0.75 -11.56 0.69
N VAL A 23 1.41 -10.44 0.48
CA VAL A 23 2.85 -10.25 0.59
C VAL A 23 3.15 -9.67 1.97
N ILE A 24 4.06 -10.27 2.71
CA ILE A 24 4.45 -9.82 4.03
C ILE A 24 5.94 -9.48 4.03
N LEU A 25 6.27 -8.27 4.48
CA LEU A 25 7.60 -7.68 4.42
C LEU A 25 8.09 -7.31 5.82
N ASP A 26 9.38 -7.47 6.08
CA ASP A 26 10.08 -6.76 7.16
C ASP A 26 10.52 -5.40 6.63
N VAL A 27 9.85 -4.35 7.06
CA VAL A 27 10.20 -2.96 6.69
C VAL A 27 10.98 -2.24 7.80
N THR A 28 11.36 -2.95 8.86
CA THR A 28 12.21 -2.41 9.93
C THR A 28 13.48 -1.79 9.38
N PRO A 29 14.25 -2.45 8.45
CA PRO A 29 15.48 -1.88 7.93
C PRO A 29 15.28 -0.56 7.18
N THR A 30 14.15 -0.41 6.48
CA THR A 30 13.81 0.85 5.82
C THR A 30 13.39 1.93 6.83
N TYR A 31 12.66 1.54 7.87
CA TYR A 31 12.21 2.43 8.92
C TYR A 31 13.38 3.02 9.74
N ASP A 32 14.34 2.20 10.14
CA ASP A 32 15.51 2.61 10.92
C ASP A 32 16.73 2.98 10.06
N ARG A 33 16.57 2.96 8.72
CA ARG A 33 17.62 3.28 7.72
C ARG A 33 18.83 2.33 7.76
N SER A 34 18.67 1.12 8.26
CA SER A 34 19.74 0.11 8.30
C SER A 34 19.89 -0.69 7.01
N GLY A 35 18.92 -0.58 6.08
CA GLY A 35 18.97 -1.30 4.81
C GLY A 35 17.62 -1.38 4.08
N PRO A 36 17.54 -2.17 3.01
CA PRO A 36 16.31 -2.39 2.27
C PRO A 36 15.32 -3.30 3.03
N SER A 37 14.03 -3.16 2.72
CA SER A 37 13.00 -4.09 3.17
C SER A 37 13.26 -5.51 2.70
N ARG A 38 12.81 -6.49 3.46
CA ARG A 38 13.00 -7.93 3.17
C ARG A 38 11.68 -8.65 3.08
N LEU A 39 11.55 -9.52 2.10
CA LEU A 39 10.40 -10.41 1.99
C LEU A 39 10.43 -11.42 3.13
N LEU A 40 9.33 -11.52 3.87
CA LEU A 40 9.13 -12.55 4.91
C LEU A 40 8.37 -13.74 4.33
N ASP A 41 7.26 -13.47 3.65
CA ASP A 41 6.41 -14.54 3.11
C ASP A 41 5.48 -14.04 2.00
N MET A 42 4.96 -15.00 1.21
CA MET A 42 3.92 -14.78 0.21
C MET A 42 2.84 -15.85 0.38
N VAL A 43 1.68 -15.47 0.91
CA VAL A 43 0.60 -16.40 1.23
C VAL A 43 -0.53 -16.29 0.21
N PRO A 44 -0.99 -17.41 -0.38
CA PRO A 44 -2.08 -17.40 -1.34
C PRO A 44 -3.39 -16.84 -0.75
N GLY A 45 -4.02 -15.91 -1.47
CA GLY A 45 -5.26 -15.24 -1.08
C GLY A 45 -5.04 -13.83 -0.56
N ARG A 46 -6.15 -13.07 -0.40
CA ARG A 46 -6.17 -11.67 0.05
C ARG A 46 -7.26 -11.43 1.09
N SER A 47 -7.43 -12.29 2.04
CA SER A 47 -8.51 -12.16 3.03
C SER A 47 -7.97 -11.92 4.44
N LYS A 48 -8.81 -11.30 5.28
CA LYS A 48 -8.55 -11.22 6.72
C LYS A 48 -8.10 -12.57 7.30
N ARG A 49 -8.79 -13.65 6.90
CA ARG A 49 -8.51 -15.01 7.39
C ARG A 49 -7.09 -15.47 7.06
N VAL A 50 -6.62 -15.18 5.85
CA VAL A 50 -5.28 -15.59 5.39
C VAL A 50 -4.22 -14.88 6.22
N PHE A 51 -4.29 -13.56 6.34
CA PHE A 51 -3.32 -12.80 7.10
C PHE A 51 -3.38 -13.12 8.60
N LYS A 52 -4.58 -13.27 9.16
CA LYS A 52 -4.77 -13.69 10.55
C LYS A 52 -4.13 -15.05 10.84
N ALA A 53 -4.38 -16.05 9.98
CA ALA A 53 -3.79 -17.39 10.13
C ALA A 53 -2.26 -17.36 10.07
N TRP A 54 -1.70 -16.55 9.16
CA TRP A 54 -0.26 -16.37 9.07
C TRP A 54 0.31 -15.71 10.35
N LEU A 55 -0.32 -14.66 10.88
CA LEU A 55 0.10 -14.03 12.13
C LEU A 55 0.02 -15.02 13.30
N ALA A 56 -1.05 -15.78 13.41
CA ALA A 56 -1.25 -16.78 14.46
C ALA A 56 -0.22 -17.91 14.41
N SER A 57 0.33 -18.22 13.23
CA SER A 57 1.40 -19.23 13.09
C SER A 57 2.77 -18.75 13.58
N GLN A 58 2.93 -17.44 13.81
CA GLN A 58 4.20 -16.90 14.29
C GLN A 58 4.35 -17.10 15.81
N PRO A 59 5.57 -17.31 16.32
CA PRO A 59 5.82 -17.43 17.77
C PRO A 59 5.35 -16.18 18.53
N ASN A 60 4.84 -16.35 19.75
CA ASN A 60 4.40 -15.22 20.59
C ASN A 60 5.50 -14.19 20.80
N THR A 61 6.73 -14.64 21.05
CA THR A 61 7.89 -13.76 21.19
C THR A 61 8.21 -12.94 19.95
N TRP A 62 7.81 -13.39 18.77
CA TRP A 62 7.91 -12.65 17.53
C TRP A 62 6.79 -11.60 17.46
N ARG A 63 5.55 -11.99 17.74
CA ARG A 63 4.37 -11.12 17.70
C ARG A 63 4.48 -9.95 18.68
N GLU A 64 4.98 -10.20 19.88
CA GLU A 64 5.18 -9.17 20.92
C GLU A 64 6.21 -8.10 20.55
N ARG A 65 7.13 -8.40 19.62
CA ARG A 65 8.12 -7.43 19.13
C ARG A 65 7.61 -6.51 18.04
N ILE A 66 6.46 -6.81 17.45
CA ILE A 66 5.90 -5.99 16.37
C ILE A 66 5.24 -4.76 16.98
N GLU A 67 5.75 -3.59 16.62
CA GLU A 67 5.28 -2.27 17.09
C GLU A 67 4.37 -1.61 16.06
N VAL A 68 4.63 -1.85 14.76
CA VAL A 68 3.91 -1.21 13.66
C VAL A 68 3.60 -2.21 12.55
N VAL A 69 2.37 -2.14 12.04
CA VAL A 69 1.93 -2.84 10.84
C VAL A 69 1.53 -1.81 9.80
N ALA A 70 2.34 -1.68 8.75
CA ALA A 70 2.03 -0.84 7.59
C ALA A 70 1.17 -1.65 6.61
N MET A 71 0.06 -1.08 6.15
CA MET A 71 -0.88 -1.75 5.26
C MET A 71 -1.56 -0.77 4.31
N ASP A 72 -2.14 -1.29 3.24
CA ASP A 72 -3.08 -0.55 2.42
C ASP A 72 -4.40 -0.25 3.17
N GLY A 73 -5.37 0.37 2.49
CA GLY A 73 -6.67 0.70 3.08
C GLY A 73 -7.59 -0.51 3.34
N PHE A 74 -7.12 -1.75 3.17
CA PHE A 74 -7.98 -2.92 3.33
C PHE A 74 -8.30 -3.21 4.81
N THR A 75 -9.57 -3.03 5.17
CA THR A 75 -10.06 -3.18 6.56
C THR A 75 -9.84 -4.58 7.14
N GLY A 76 -9.75 -5.61 6.30
CA GLY A 76 -9.48 -6.99 6.69
C GLY A 76 -8.10 -7.17 7.33
N PHE A 77 -7.08 -6.53 6.79
CA PHE A 77 -5.72 -6.57 7.37
C PHE A 77 -5.65 -5.84 8.70
N LYS A 78 -6.30 -4.67 8.79
CA LYS A 78 -6.42 -3.91 10.03
C LYS A 78 -7.06 -4.74 11.15
N SER A 79 -8.17 -5.42 10.84
CA SER A 79 -8.88 -6.26 11.82
C SER A 79 -8.04 -7.47 12.24
N ALA A 80 -7.35 -8.12 11.30
CA ALA A 80 -6.46 -9.24 11.61
C ALA A 80 -5.29 -8.81 12.51
N ALA A 81 -4.66 -7.67 12.20
CA ALA A 81 -3.58 -7.11 13.00
C ALA A 81 -4.06 -6.76 14.42
N ALA A 82 -5.23 -6.14 14.57
CA ALA A 82 -5.78 -5.79 15.89
C ALA A 82 -6.08 -7.03 16.76
N GLU A 83 -6.46 -8.14 16.13
CA GLU A 83 -6.76 -9.38 16.87
C GLU A 83 -5.51 -10.16 17.28
N GLU A 84 -4.48 -10.21 16.42
CA GLU A 84 -3.29 -11.04 16.65
C GLU A 84 -2.08 -10.26 17.21
N LEU A 85 -2.08 -8.94 17.04
CA LEU A 85 -1.00 -8.04 17.46
C LEU A 85 -1.57 -6.85 18.25
N PRO A 86 -2.16 -7.07 19.44
CA PRO A 86 -2.87 -6.01 20.18
C PRO A 86 -1.95 -4.86 20.62
N GLY A 87 -0.64 -5.10 20.71
CA GLY A 87 0.36 -4.07 21.02
C GLY A 87 0.85 -3.26 19.82
N ALA A 88 0.53 -3.68 18.59
CA ALA A 88 1.02 -3.04 17.39
C ALA A 88 0.07 -1.93 16.90
N ARG A 89 0.67 -0.87 16.35
CA ARG A 89 -0.07 0.21 15.70
C ARG A 89 -0.26 -0.10 14.21
N ALA A 90 -1.49 -0.16 13.75
CA ALA A 90 -1.80 -0.20 12.32
C ALA A 90 -1.63 1.21 11.72
N VAL A 91 -0.84 1.31 10.65
CA VAL A 91 -0.64 2.55 9.90
C VAL A 91 -0.93 2.30 8.43
N MET A 92 -1.46 3.32 7.76
CA MET A 92 -1.62 3.25 6.31
C MET A 92 -0.27 3.49 5.63
N ASP A 93 0.04 2.69 4.61
CA ASP A 93 1.23 2.89 3.80
C ASP A 93 1.19 4.29 3.15
N PRO A 94 2.22 5.13 3.34
CA PRO A 94 2.32 6.45 2.72
C PRO A 94 2.16 6.41 1.19
N PHE A 95 2.67 5.37 0.54
CA PHE A 95 2.51 5.16 -0.90
C PHE A 95 1.03 5.05 -1.29
N HIS A 96 0.25 4.29 -0.54
CA HIS A 96 -1.18 4.16 -0.77
C HIS A 96 -1.93 5.48 -0.57
N VAL A 97 -1.54 6.28 0.42
CA VAL A 97 -2.11 7.64 0.64
C VAL A 97 -1.83 8.56 -0.56
N VAL A 98 -0.60 8.55 -1.08
CA VAL A 98 -0.22 9.34 -2.27
C VAL A 98 -0.99 8.88 -3.51
N HIS A 99 -1.17 7.58 -3.70
CA HIS A 99 -1.97 7.02 -4.79
C HIS A 99 -3.43 7.48 -4.72
N LEU A 100 -4.06 7.39 -3.56
CA LEU A 100 -5.44 7.87 -3.35
C LEU A 100 -5.58 9.37 -3.62
N ALA A 101 -4.61 10.18 -3.21
CA ALA A 101 -4.59 11.61 -3.52
C ALA A 101 -4.47 11.87 -5.03
N GLY A 102 -3.65 11.09 -5.74
CA GLY A 102 -3.53 11.12 -7.20
C GLY A 102 -4.85 10.81 -7.90
N ASP A 103 -5.52 9.74 -7.49
CA ASP A 103 -6.84 9.35 -8.02
C ASP A 103 -7.90 10.44 -7.80
N ALA A 104 -7.93 11.04 -6.61
CA ALA A 104 -8.85 12.14 -6.30
C ALA A 104 -8.60 13.39 -7.18
N LEU A 105 -7.33 13.71 -7.42
CA LEU A 105 -6.95 14.80 -8.33
C LEU A 105 -7.38 14.53 -9.78
N ASP A 106 -7.20 13.29 -10.25
CA ASP A 106 -7.61 12.90 -11.59
C ASP A 106 -9.14 12.90 -11.75
N GLU A 107 -9.88 12.55 -10.71
CA GLU A 107 -11.33 12.66 -10.70
C GLU A 107 -11.78 14.14 -10.76
N CYS A 108 -11.18 15.00 -9.96
CA CYS A 108 -11.43 16.45 -10.01
C CYS A 108 -11.14 17.03 -11.40
N ARG A 109 -10.02 16.68 -12.01
CA ARG A 109 -9.65 17.09 -13.38
C ARG A 109 -10.69 16.65 -14.41
N ARG A 110 -11.12 15.39 -14.34
CA ARG A 110 -12.14 14.84 -15.25
C ARG A 110 -13.46 15.60 -15.12
N ARG A 111 -13.90 15.84 -13.87
CA ARG A 111 -15.14 16.57 -13.58
C ARG A 111 -15.07 18.01 -14.09
N THR A 112 -14.02 18.75 -13.74
CA THR A 112 -13.83 20.14 -14.19
C THR A 112 -13.74 20.22 -15.72
N GLY A 113 -13.03 19.29 -16.37
CA GLY A 113 -12.97 19.24 -17.83
C GLY A 113 -14.33 19.00 -18.48
N GLN A 114 -15.17 18.19 -17.87
CA GLN A 114 -16.52 17.93 -18.36
C GLN A 114 -17.46 19.10 -18.12
N GLU A 115 -17.39 19.76 -16.96
CA GLU A 115 -18.20 20.95 -16.62
C GLU A 115 -17.86 22.14 -17.52
N LEU A 116 -16.57 22.41 -17.77
CA LEU A 116 -16.13 23.55 -18.57
C LEU A 116 -16.29 23.35 -20.09
N ARG A 117 -16.17 22.12 -20.59
CA ARG A 117 -16.09 21.84 -22.03
C ARG A 117 -17.17 20.92 -22.54
N HIS A 118 -18.04 20.43 -21.69
CA HIS A 118 -19.13 19.49 -22.00
C HIS A 118 -18.66 18.24 -22.79
N ARG A 119 -17.38 17.88 -22.69
CA ARG A 119 -16.78 16.73 -23.35
C ARG A 119 -15.60 16.15 -22.55
N ARG A 120 -15.29 14.89 -22.79
CA ARG A 120 -14.09 14.24 -22.29
C ARG A 120 -12.85 14.92 -22.91
N GLY A 121 -11.89 15.33 -22.09
CA GLY A 121 -10.66 15.95 -22.56
C GLY A 121 -9.88 15.10 -23.57
N ARG A 122 -9.17 15.75 -24.51
CA ARG A 122 -8.25 15.10 -25.45
C ARG A 122 -6.84 15.08 -24.85
N ALA A 123 -5.99 14.17 -25.32
CA ALA A 123 -4.58 14.04 -24.87
C ALA A 123 -3.76 15.35 -25.00
N THR A 124 -4.18 16.25 -25.90
CA THR A 124 -3.55 17.58 -26.11
C THR A 124 -4.12 18.67 -25.21
N ASP A 125 -5.03 18.35 -24.31
CA ASP A 125 -5.66 19.32 -23.41
C ASP A 125 -4.68 19.68 -22.28
N PRO A 126 -4.40 20.99 -22.04
CA PRO A 126 -3.51 21.44 -20.96
C PRO A 126 -3.88 20.93 -19.57
N LEU A 127 -5.18 20.69 -19.29
CA LEU A 127 -5.64 20.07 -18.05
C LEU A 127 -5.30 18.58 -17.95
N ILE A 128 -5.04 17.92 -19.08
CA ILE A 128 -4.63 16.51 -19.15
C ILE A 128 -3.10 16.39 -19.27
N GLN A 129 -2.46 17.35 -19.94
CA GLN A 129 -0.99 17.43 -20.07
C GLN A 129 -0.29 18.03 -18.84
N GLY A 130 -1.03 18.47 -17.81
CA GLY A 130 -0.42 18.82 -16.53
C GLY A 130 0.42 17.67 -16.02
N PRO A 131 1.38 17.89 -15.09
CA PRO A 131 2.46 16.98 -14.77
C PRO A 131 1.98 15.60 -14.34
N GLN A 132 1.62 14.76 -15.29
CA GLN A 132 1.37 13.32 -15.08
C GLN A 132 2.60 12.66 -14.42
N ASN A 133 3.79 13.27 -14.59
CA ASN A 133 5.02 12.85 -13.95
C ASN A 133 5.20 13.36 -12.52
N ALA A 134 4.33 14.24 -12.02
CA ALA A 134 4.44 14.76 -10.65
C ALA A 134 3.83 13.82 -9.61
N CYS A 135 2.95 12.93 -10.04
CA CYS A 135 2.25 11.96 -9.18
C CYS A 135 2.46 10.51 -9.61
N THR A 136 3.47 10.20 -10.41
CA THR A 136 3.89 8.81 -10.50
C THR A 136 4.45 8.40 -9.13
N PRO A 137 4.07 7.23 -8.62
CA PRO A 137 4.49 6.74 -7.32
C PRO A 137 6.00 6.87 -7.08
N ASP A 138 6.82 6.59 -8.10
CA ASP A 138 8.28 6.69 -8.03
C ASP A 138 8.80 8.11 -7.84
N SER A 139 8.17 9.13 -8.43
CA SER A 139 8.62 10.52 -8.32
C SER A 139 8.22 11.18 -6.99
N ALA A 140 7.08 10.78 -6.43
CA ALA A 140 6.62 11.27 -5.13
C ALA A 140 7.44 10.65 -3.99
N TYR A 141 7.72 9.35 -4.07
CA TYR A 141 8.54 8.64 -3.08
C TYR A 141 9.98 9.15 -3.05
N SER A 142 10.60 9.38 -4.22
CA SER A 142 11.96 9.92 -4.33
C SER A 142 12.08 11.32 -3.71
N ARG A 143 11.05 12.17 -3.84
CA ARG A 143 11.03 13.52 -3.24
C ARG A 143 10.81 13.50 -1.73
N LEU A 144 9.96 12.62 -1.22
CA LEU A 144 9.76 12.46 0.22
C LEU A 144 11.03 11.98 0.92
N VAL A 145 11.75 11.05 0.32
CA VAL A 145 13.02 10.52 0.85
C VAL A 145 14.15 11.55 0.76
N SER A 146 14.18 12.40 -0.27
CA SER A 146 15.22 13.44 -0.43
C SER A 146 14.99 14.69 0.42
N SER A 147 13.75 14.98 0.83
CA SER A 147 13.41 16.16 1.67
C SER A 147 13.65 15.95 3.16
N THR A 148 14.12 14.78 3.58
CA THR A 148 14.37 14.44 5.00
C THR A 148 15.88 14.37 5.32
N ARG A 149 16.70 15.12 4.58
CA ARG A 149 18.13 15.34 4.92
C ARG A 149 18.34 16.65 5.64
#